data_ca44cefea9adc5267f0de6bca9f5be0b
#
_entry.id   ca44cefea9adc5267f0de6bca9f5be0b
#
_cell.length_a   1.000
_cell.length_b   1.000
_cell.length_c   1.000
_cell.angle_alpha   90.00
_cell.angle_beta   90.00
_cell.angle_gamma   90.00
#
_symmetry.space_group_name_H-M   'P 1'
#
loop_
_entity.id
_entity.type
_entity.pdbx_description
1 polymer ?
#
loop_
_entity_poly.entity_id
_entity_poly.type
_entity_poly.pdbx_seq_one_letter_code
_entity_poly.pdbx_strand_id
1 'polypeptide(L)'
;MKRGTIIFENSTSDDCYISIDLSGDGTVWMTPQEIAVLFNAKPSFVESSLKTLFKSDNLIGKCVKRVRVCRLNKDIQCFVDYYNLEVIIALSFRIESYPCTLFRQWIAQQICVSLSESHPILGRLGTTAMMN
;
A
#
# COMPACT_ATOMS: atom_id res chain seq x y z
N MET A 1 17.95 2.13 -3.26
CA MET A 1 16.87 1.71 -2.34
C MET A 1 16.05 0.62 -2.97
N LYS A 2 15.90 -0.49 -2.28
CA LYS A 2 15.02 -1.55 -2.76
C LYS A 2 13.63 -1.26 -2.25
N ARG A 3 12.68 -1.23 -3.14
CA ARG A 3 11.34 -0.78 -2.78
C ARG A 3 10.26 -1.87 -2.76
N GLY A 4 10.56 -3.02 -3.28
CA GLY A 4 9.53 -4.04 -3.50
C GLY A 4 8.63 -3.66 -4.67
N THR A 5 7.69 -4.50 -5.02
CA THR A 5 6.78 -4.27 -6.15
C THR A 5 5.40 -4.85 -5.90
N ILE A 6 4.41 -4.22 -6.50
CA ILE A 6 3.05 -4.75 -6.57
C ILE A 6 2.67 -4.79 -8.04
N ILE A 7 2.28 -5.95 -8.52
CA ILE A 7 1.92 -6.13 -9.92
C ILE A 7 0.56 -6.81 -10.03
N PHE A 8 -0.30 -6.25 -10.88
CA PHE A 8 -1.54 -6.90 -11.25
C PHE A 8 -1.30 -7.58 -12.58
N GLU A 9 -1.40 -8.89 -12.61
CA GLU A 9 -1.24 -9.64 -13.85
C GLU A 9 -2.56 -10.21 -14.30
N ASN A 10 -2.90 -10.00 -15.57
CA ASN A 10 -4.09 -10.58 -16.15
C ASN A 10 -3.65 -11.81 -16.92
N SER A 11 -4.12 -12.96 -16.53
CA SER A 11 -3.94 -14.13 -17.36
C SER A 11 -5.04 -14.11 -18.44
N THR A 12 -4.91 -14.93 -19.46
CA THR A 12 -5.85 -14.99 -20.57
C THR A 12 -7.24 -15.50 -20.18
N SER A 13 -7.40 -15.98 -19.00
CA SER A 13 -8.69 -16.30 -18.43
C SER A 13 -9.07 -15.18 -17.47
N ASP A 14 -10.29 -15.07 -17.10
CA ASP A 14 -10.83 -13.99 -16.27
C ASP A 14 -10.15 -13.82 -14.88
N ASP A 15 -9.08 -14.49 -14.64
CA ASP A 15 -8.40 -14.44 -13.35
C ASP A 15 -7.33 -13.37 -13.34
N CYS A 16 -7.44 -12.44 -12.42
CA CYS A 16 -6.42 -11.44 -12.20
C CYS A 16 -5.57 -11.88 -11.01
N TYR A 17 -4.29 -11.93 -11.22
CA TYR A 17 -3.36 -12.28 -10.15
C TYR A 17 -2.66 -11.03 -9.63
N ILE A 18 -2.51 -10.96 -8.34
CA ILE A 18 -1.73 -9.90 -7.72
C ILE A 18 -0.47 -10.52 -7.17
N SER A 19 0.66 -9.96 -7.53
CA SER A 19 1.97 -10.42 -7.06
C SER A 19 2.61 -9.29 -6.26
N ILE A 20 3.05 -9.58 -5.06
CA ILE A 20 3.72 -8.62 -4.21
C ILE A 20 5.07 -9.17 -3.79
N ASP A 21 6.14 -8.44 -4.12
CA ASP A 21 7.47 -8.76 -3.66
C ASP A 21 7.86 -7.69 -2.64
N LEU A 22 8.14 -8.09 -1.44
CA LEU A 22 8.49 -7.16 -0.37
C LEU A 22 9.96 -6.74 -0.47
N SER A 23 10.24 -5.51 -0.05
CA SER A 23 11.60 -5.04 0.07
C SER A 23 12.27 -5.70 1.28
N GLY A 24 13.55 -5.46 1.47
CA GLY A 24 14.30 -6.06 2.59
C GLY A 24 13.77 -5.69 3.97
N ASP A 25 13.03 -4.59 4.08
CA ASP A 25 12.42 -4.16 5.33
C ASP A 25 10.96 -4.65 5.46
N GLY A 26 10.53 -5.58 4.63
CA GLY A 26 9.24 -6.24 4.78
C GLY A 26 8.03 -5.45 4.30
N THR A 27 8.23 -4.48 3.42
CA THR A 27 7.15 -3.66 2.89
C THR A 27 7.36 -3.33 1.42
N VAL A 28 6.48 -2.54 0.85
CA VAL A 28 6.64 -2.00 -0.50
C VAL A 28 6.60 -0.50 -0.38
N TRP A 29 7.48 0.19 -1.09
CA TRP A 29 7.55 1.65 -1.08
C TRP A 29 7.18 2.18 -2.46
N MET A 30 6.17 3.04 -2.51
CA MET A 30 5.69 3.62 -3.78
C MET A 30 5.48 5.12 -3.64
N THR A 31 5.70 5.83 -4.74
CA THR A 31 5.37 7.26 -4.82
C THR A 31 3.88 7.43 -5.08
N PRO A 32 3.30 8.60 -4.81
CA PRO A 32 1.90 8.86 -5.13
C PRO A 32 1.55 8.64 -6.60
N GLN A 33 2.47 8.96 -7.50
CA GLN A 33 2.27 8.77 -8.94
C GLN A 33 2.21 7.29 -9.30
N GLU A 34 3.08 6.50 -8.69
CA GLU A 34 3.06 5.05 -8.89
C GLU A 34 1.78 4.42 -8.35
N ILE A 35 1.32 4.89 -7.20
CA ILE A 35 0.07 4.42 -6.61
C ILE A 35 -1.12 4.78 -7.51
N ALA A 36 -1.11 5.99 -8.07
CA ALA A 36 -2.15 6.43 -8.99
C ALA A 36 -2.24 5.53 -10.22
N VAL A 37 -1.09 5.15 -10.78
CA VAL A 37 -1.04 4.22 -11.92
C VAL A 37 -1.53 2.85 -11.49
N LEU A 38 -1.08 2.35 -10.36
CA LEU A 38 -1.45 1.03 -9.85
C LEU A 38 -2.97 0.90 -9.68
N PHE A 39 -3.59 1.91 -9.09
CA PHE A 39 -5.01 1.88 -8.79
C PHE A 39 -5.88 2.57 -9.85
N ASN A 40 -5.29 2.98 -10.95
CA ASN A 40 -6.00 3.67 -12.03
C ASN A 40 -6.80 4.86 -11.48
N ALA A 41 -6.16 5.69 -10.69
CA ALA A 41 -6.75 6.85 -10.07
C ALA A 41 -6.01 8.11 -10.52
N LYS A 42 -6.64 9.27 -10.34
CA LYS A 42 -5.99 10.53 -10.66
C LYS A 42 -4.94 10.84 -9.60
N PRO A 43 -3.75 11.28 -9.98
CA PRO A 43 -2.71 11.62 -8.99
C PRO A 43 -3.17 12.66 -7.98
N SER A 44 -3.97 13.64 -8.39
CA SER A 44 -4.51 14.65 -7.48
C SER A 44 -5.41 14.05 -6.40
N PHE A 45 -6.17 13.03 -6.76
CA PHE A 45 -7.02 12.32 -5.81
C PHE A 45 -6.19 11.51 -4.82
N VAL A 46 -5.13 10.87 -5.29
CA VAL A 46 -4.21 10.13 -4.42
C VAL A 46 -3.56 11.08 -3.42
N GLU A 47 -3.09 12.24 -3.89
CA GLU A 47 -2.44 13.21 -3.01
C GLU A 47 -3.40 13.79 -1.98
N SER A 48 -4.62 14.11 -2.35
CA SER A 48 -5.60 14.61 -1.39
C SER A 48 -6.01 13.52 -0.39
N SER A 49 -6.11 12.28 -0.82
CA SER A 49 -6.40 11.14 0.06
C SER A 49 -5.26 10.92 1.06
N LEU A 50 -4.01 11.07 0.62
CA LEU A 50 -2.85 10.97 1.49
C LEU A 50 -2.88 12.06 2.57
N LYS A 51 -3.20 13.29 2.20
CA LYS A 51 -3.30 14.38 3.18
C LYS A 51 -4.37 14.06 4.21
N THR A 52 -5.51 13.55 3.79
CA THR A 52 -6.59 13.19 4.68
C THR A 52 -6.19 12.04 5.62
N LEU A 53 -5.53 11.02 5.10
CA LEU A 53 -5.07 9.89 5.90
C LEU A 53 -4.09 10.32 6.99
N PHE A 54 -3.09 11.11 6.64
CA PHE A 54 -2.08 11.53 7.60
C PHE A 54 -2.61 12.55 8.61
N LYS A 55 -3.69 13.23 8.28
CA LYS A 55 -4.30 14.17 9.18
C LYS A 55 -5.21 13.49 10.19
N SER A 56 -5.96 12.49 9.76
CA SER A 56 -7.00 11.89 10.59
C SER A 56 -6.60 10.60 11.30
N ASP A 57 -5.72 9.81 10.72
CA ASP A 57 -5.44 8.47 11.23
C ASP A 57 -4.15 8.32 11.99
N ASN A 58 -3.47 9.36 12.30
CA ASN A 58 -2.21 9.32 13.05
C ASN A 58 -1.16 8.38 12.46
N LEU A 59 -1.13 8.27 11.14
CA LEU A 59 -0.08 7.50 10.50
C LEU A 59 1.23 8.23 10.73
N ILE A 60 2.17 7.55 11.33
CA ILE A 60 3.40 8.17 11.76
C ILE A 60 4.45 8.20 10.67
N GLY A 61 5.46 8.98 10.89
CA GLY A 61 6.53 9.21 9.94
C GLY A 61 7.24 7.96 9.42
N LYS A 62 7.16 6.83 10.11
CA LYS A 62 7.76 5.58 9.62
C LYS A 62 7.04 5.00 8.40
N CYS A 63 5.84 5.49 8.09
CA CYS A 63 5.11 5.06 6.90
C CYS A 63 5.52 5.84 5.66
N VAL A 64 6.35 6.84 5.82
CA VAL A 64 6.83 7.70 4.74
C VAL A 64 8.35 7.72 4.74
N LYS A 65 8.96 7.60 3.60
CA LYS A 65 10.40 7.73 3.44
C LYS A 65 10.67 8.84 2.44
N ARG A 66 11.33 9.89 2.89
CA ARG A 66 11.70 11.00 2.01
C ARG A 66 13.12 10.81 1.53
N VAL A 67 13.28 10.78 0.23
CA VAL A 67 14.58 10.58 -0.40
C VAL A 67 14.98 11.85 -1.17
N ARG A 68 16.21 12.29 -0.96
CA ARG A 68 16.74 13.42 -1.70
C ARG A 68 17.20 12.92 -3.06
N VAL A 69 16.74 13.57 -4.11
CA VAL A 69 17.17 13.26 -5.46
C VAL A 69 17.95 14.44 -5.99
N CYS A 70 19.23 14.22 -6.35
CA CYS A 70 20.03 15.24 -6.95
C CYS A 70 19.85 15.17 -8.47
N ARG A 71 19.40 16.27 -9.06
CA ARG A 71 19.39 16.35 -10.52
C ARG A 71 20.75 16.86 -11.01
N LEU A 72 21.30 16.14 -11.97
CA LEU A 72 22.50 16.56 -12.64
C LEU A 72 22.23 17.90 -13.29
N ASN A 73 22.81 18.91 -13.08
CA ASN A 73 22.76 20.24 -13.69
C ASN A 73 21.94 21.31 -12.96
N LYS A 74 21.43 21.08 -11.79
CA LYS A 74 20.75 22.13 -11.04
C LYS A 74 21.04 21.97 -9.58
N ASP A 75 21.37 23.08 -8.93
CA ASP A 75 21.57 23.10 -7.49
C ASP A 75 20.24 22.97 -6.75
N ILE A 76 19.19 22.50 -7.43
CA ILE A 76 17.88 22.36 -6.82
C ILE A 76 17.79 20.96 -6.21
N GLN A 77 17.61 20.93 -4.92
CA GLN A 77 17.41 19.69 -4.20
C GLN A 77 15.93 19.33 -4.29
N CYS A 78 15.64 18.18 -4.89
CA CYS A 78 14.28 17.65 -4.97
C CYS A 78 14.17 16.50 -3.99
N PHE A 79 13.04 16.42 -3.33
CA PHE A 79 12.73 15.29 -2.45
C PHE A 79 11.60 14.48 -3.04
N VAL A 80 11.68 13.17 -2.89
CA VAL A 80 10.63 12.26 -3.32
C VAL A 80 10.15 11.52 -2.09
N ASP A 81 8.84 11.52 -1.87
CA ASP A 81 8.24 10.82 -0.75
C ASP A 81 7.74 9.46 -1.22
N TYR A 82 8.14 8.42 -0.52
CA TYR A 82 7.68 7.07 -0.75
C TYR A 82 6.81 6.64 0.43
N TYR A 83 5.72 5.97 0.12
CA TYR A 83 4.76 5.51 1.13
C TYR A 83 4.79 3.98 1.19
N ASN A 84 4.65 3.44 2.38
CA ASN A 84 4.78 2.00 2.57
C ASN A 84 3.48 1.24 2.27
N LEU A 85 3.52 -0.09 2.36
CA LEU A 85 2.39 -0.95 2.07
C LEU A 85 1.17 -0.63 2.96
N GLU A 86 1.39 -0.27 4.22
CA GLU A 86 0.30 0.10 5.12
C GLU A 86 -0.51 1.27 4.56
N VAL A 87 0.17 2.27 4.04
CA VAL A 87 -0.48 3.42 3.41
C VAL A 87 -1.17 3.02 2.11
N ILE A 88 -0.52 2.17 1.32
CA ILE A 88 -1.09 1.68 0.06
C ILE A 88 -2.40 0.94 0.32
N ILE A 89 -2.43 0.09 1.33
CA ILE A 89 -3.64 -0.63 1.74
C ILE A 89 -4.72 0.36 2.19
N ALA A 90 -4.36 1.34 3.01
CA ALA A 90 -5.32 2.33 3.47
C ALA A 90 -5.93 3.12 2.30
N LEU A 91 -5.10 3.47 1.32
CA LEU A 91 -5.58 4.16 0.12
C LEU A 91 -6.54 3.29 -0.69
N SER A 92 -6.32 1.98 -0.75
CA SER A 92 -7.20 1.08 -1.49
C SER A 92 -8.63 1.09 -0.95
N PHE A 93 -8.81 1.47 0.31
CA PHE A 93 -10.14 1.58 0.91
C PHE A 93 -10.79 2.94 0.67
N ARG A 94 -10.03 3.92 0.21
CA ARG A 94 -10.56 5.25 -0.08
C ARG A 94 -10.79 5.50 -1.57
N ILE A 95 -10.07 4.80 -2.42
CA ILE A 95 -10.16 4.97 -3.86
C ILE A 95 -11.16 3.96 -4.42
N GLU A 96 -12.12 4.46 -5.19
CA GLU A 96 -13.08 3.58 -5.84
C GLU A 96 -12.64 3.32 -7.25
N SER A 97 -12.04 2.18 -7.49
CA SER A 97 -11.61 1.75 -8.81
C SER A 97 -11.63 0.23 -8.84
N TYR A 98 -11.66 -0.33 -10.02
CA TYR A 98 -11.62 -1.78 -10.20
C TYR A 98 -10.33 -2.39 -9.62
N PRO A 99 -9.14 -1.83 -9.89
CA PRO A 99 -7.92 -2.35 -9.25
C PRO A 99 -7.95 -2.31 -7.73
N CYS A 100 -8.53 -1.27 -7.14
CA CYS A 100 -8.66 -1.21 -5.69
C CYS A 100 -9.59 -2.29 -5.14
N THR A 101 -10.69 -2.57 -5.83
CA THR A 101 -11.58 -3.65 -5.46
C THR A 101 -10.85 -5.00 -5.49
N LEU A 102 -10.10 -5.25 -6.54
CA LEU A 102 -9.31 -6.48 -6.66
C LEU A 102 -8.25 -6.56 -5.56
N PHE A 103 -7.60 -5.47 -5.25
CA PHE A 103 -6.57 -5.41 -4.23
C PHE A 103 -7.15 -5.72 -2.85
N ARG A 104 -8.29 -5.12 -2.51
CA ARG A 104 -8.97 -5.39 -1.24
C ARG A 104 -9.41 -6.85 -1.12
N GLN A 105 -9.94 -7.42 -2.19
CA GLN A 105 -10.35 -8.82 -2.21
C GLN A 105 -9.15 -9.75 -2.02
N TRP A 106 -8.04 -9.43 -2.68
CA TRP A 106 -6.82 -10.20 -2.56
C TRP A 106 -6.28 -10.16 -1.12
N ILE A 107 -6.31 -8.98 -0.48
CA ILE A 107 -5.88 -8.85 0.91
C ILE A 107 -6.75 -9.71 1.82
N ALA A 108 -8.06 -9.68 1.64
CA ALA A 108 -8.98 -10.49 2.42
C ALA A 108 -8.70 -11.98 2.26
N GLN A 109 -8.42 -12.40 1.03
CA GLN A 109 -8.06 -13.80 0.75
C GLN A 109 -6.76 -14.19 1.44
N GLN A 110 -5.75 -13.32 1.40
CA GLN A 110 -4.47 -13.60 2.06
C GLN A 110 -4.63 -13.75 3.57
N ILE A 111 -5.46 -12.93 4.17
CA ILE A 111 -5.75 -13.03 5.60
C ILE A 111 -6.46 -14.35 5.91
N CYS A 112 -7.45 -14.72 5.10
CA CYS A 112 -8.17 -15.98 5.28
C CYS A 112 -7.24 -17.19 5.14
N VAL A 113 -6.36 -17.18 4.15
CA VAL A 113 -5.38 -18.26 3.94
C VAL A 113 -4.44 -18.34 5.15
N SER A 114 -3.93 -17.21 5.59
CA SER A 114 -3.05 -17.18 6.75
C SER A 114 -3.72 -17.75 8.00
N LEU A 115 -4.96 -17.38 8.23
CA LEU A 115 -5.70 -17.85 9.39
C LEU A 115 -6.04 -19.33 9.30
N SER A 116 -6.25 -19.86 8.11
CA SER A 116 -6.56 -21.26 7.94
C SER A 116 -5.32 -22.15 8.03
N GLU A 117 -4.16 -21.64 7.68
CA GLU A 117 -2.92 -22.39 7.73
C GLU A 117 -2.24 -22.33 9.09
N SER A 118 -2.56 -21.37 9.90
CA SER A 118 -1.94 -21.22 11.20
C SER A 118 -2.99 -21.39 12.30
N HIS A 119 -2.52 -21.53 13.50
CA HIS A 119 -3.43 -21.54 14.65
C HIS A 119 -4.11 -20.17 14.76
N PRO A 120 -5.29 -20.11 15.34
CA PRO A 120 -5.99 -18.84 15.49
C PRO A 120 -5.08 -17.82 16.17
N ILE A 121 -4.90 -16.69 15.53
CA ILE A 121 -4.08 -15.65 16.07
C ILE A 121 -4.98 -14.81 16.95
N LEU A 122 -4.66 -14.77 18.22
CA LEU A 122 -5.40 -13.92 19.12
C LEU A 122 -4.86 -12.52 18.95
N GLY A 123 -5.67 -11.65 18.46
CA GLY A 123 -5.29 -10.28 18.27
C GLY A 123 -5.04 -9.59 19.58
N ARG A 124 -3.97 -8.85 19.67
CA ARG A 124 -3.68 -8.10 20.85
C ARG A 124 -4.15 -6.69 20.66
N LEU A 125 -5.39 -6.52 20.58
CA LEU A 125 -5.94 -5.21 20.47
C LEU A 125 -6.50 -4.82 21.81
N GLY A 126 -5.75 -4.77 22.80
CA GLY A 126 -6.19 -4.25 24.07
C GLY A 126 -7.51 -4.77 24.63
N THR A 127 -8.43 -5.13 23.85
CA THR A 127 -9.61 -5.70 24.33
C THR A 127 -9.67 -7.07 23.88
N THR A 128 -10.11 -7.95 24.67
CA THR A 128 -10.25 -9.18 24.33
C THR A 128 -11.43 -9.40 23.73
N ALA A 129 -11.58 -9.19 22.81
CA ALA A 129 -12.65 -9.50 22.22
C ALA A 129 -13.07 -10.78 22.32
N MET A 130 -13.46 -11.14 22.60
CA MET A 130 -13.67 -12.09 22.54
C MET A 130 -14.37 -12.61 21.82
N MET A 131 -14.36 -13.17 21.52
CA MET A 131 -14.81 -13.70 20.81
C MET A 131 -15.49 -14.62 21.01
N ASN A 132 -16.15 -14.92 20.97
CA ASN A 132 -16.94 -15.95 21.11
C ASN A 132 -17.12 -16.75 20.12
#